data_880417ed36995328b2f517624fbe11ef
#
_entry.id   880417ed36995328b2f517624fbe11ef
#
_cell.length_a   1.000
_cell.length_b   1.000
_cell.length_c   1.000
_cell.angle_alpha   90.00
_cell.angle_beta   90.00
_cell.angle_gamma   90.00
#
_symmetry.space_group_name_H-M   'P 1'
#
loop_
_entity.id
_entity.type
_entity.pdbx_description
1 polymer ?
#
loop_
_entity_poly.entity_id
_entity_poly.type
_entity_poly.pdbx_seq_one_letter_code
_entity_poly.pdbx_strand_id
1 'polypeptide(L)'
;MNIGQKMQALYSRFVDIDEVKIELHKELLAINIRNRAAEATIFLQGAQLSQYQPHKERPVIWLSPDCDYKVGSPLRGGIPVCWPWFGGLDKNPESIQQQASSSVKQAHGFVRALEWDIDFVKAISLDETELQMSLTLDANDLWPFACKLVLKFTIGAQLTLCFEVQNNDSKAFVFTSALHSYFSIGDITQTKISGLDGKSFIDALHDWQIFTQQGDITIDREIDRIYEIKGED
;
A
#
# COMPACT_ATOMS: atom_id res chain seq x y z
N MET A 1 -21.59 -8.56 -10.94
CA MET A 1 -22.33 -8.07 -9.76
C MET A 1 -22.26 -6.55 -9.76
N ASN A 2 -23.38 -5.84 -9.59
CA ASN A 2 -23.33 -4.38 -9.44
C ASN A 2 -22.84 -4.00 -8.02
N ILE A 3 -22.43 -2.73 -7.81
CA ILE A 3 -21.81 -2.28 -6.57
C ILE A 3 -22.73 -2.45 -5.35
N GLY A 4 -24.05 -2.24 -5.52
CA GLY A 4 -25.04 -2.44 -4.44
C GLY A 4 -25.17 -3.90 -4.02
N GLN A 5 -25.16 -4.82 -4.97
CA GLN A 5 -25.19 -6.27 -4.67
C GLN A 5 -23.90 -6.71 -3.97
N LYS A 6 -22.74 -6.16 -4.40
CA LYS A 6 -21.47 -6.45 -3.76
C LYS A 6 -21.43 -5.91 -2.33
N MET A 7 -21.84 -4.68 -2.13
CA MET A 7 -21.92 -4.08 -0.79
C MET A 7 -22.82 -4.91 0.13
N GLN A 8 -23.99 -5.35 -0.35
CA GLN A 8 -24.92 -6.19 0.42
C GLN A 8 -24.30 -7.55 0.77
N ALA A 9 -23.59 -8.19 -0.17
CA ALA A 9 -22.91 -9.46 0.08
C ALA A 9 -21.81 -9.34 1.14
N LEU A 10 -21.00 -8.28 1.08
CA LEU A 10 -19.97 -7.99 2.08
C LEU A 10 -20.60 -7.67 3.44
N TYR A 11 -21.64 -6.86 3.45
CA TYR A 11 -22.36 -6.55 4.68
C TYR A 11 -22.89 -7.82 5.34
N SER A 12 -23.58 -8.68 4.58
CA SER A 12 -24.11 -9.96 5.12
C SER A 12 -23.00 -10.90 5.61
N ARG A 13 -21.81 -10.83 5.01
CA ARG A 13 -20.66 -11.67 5.40
C ARG A 13 -20.03 -11.24 6.72
N PHE A 14 -20.06 -9.95 7.04
CA PHE A 14 -19.35 -9.40 8.21
C PHE A 14 -20.29 -8.76 9.24
N VAL A 15 -21.60 -8.94 9.11
CA VAL A 15 -22.62 -8.33 10.00
C VAL A 15 -22.46 -8.71 11.49
N ASP A 16 -21.89 -9.87 11.77
CA ASP A 16 -21.68 -10.36 13.14
C ASP A 16 -20.32 -9.90 13.74
N ILE A 17 -19.58 -9.06 13.04
CA ILE A 17 -18.30 -8.52 13.52
C ILE A 17 -18.50 -7.03 13.83
N ASP A 18 -18.74 -6.70 15.10
CA ASP A 18 -19.09 -5.35 15.56
C ASP A 18 -18.05 -4.28 15.18
N GLU A 19 -16.78 -4.68 15.03
CA GLU A 19 -15.68 -3.80 14.67
C GLU A 19 -15.64 -3.42 13.19
N VAL A 20 -16.51 -4.02 12.36
CA VAL A 20 -16.44 -3.90 10.90
C VAL A 20 -17.63 -3.14 10.34
N LYS A 21 -17.36 -2.21 9.45
CA LYS A 21 -18.37 -1.50 8.65
C LYS A 21 -17.95 -1.41 7.20
N ILE A 22 -18.83 -1.77 6.28
CA ILE A 22 -18.62 -1.60 4.84
C ILE A 22 -19.25 -0.26 4.42
N GLU A 23 -18.49 0.58 3.74
CA GLU A 23 -18.94 1.88 3.26
C GLU A 23 -18.63 2.09 1.79
N LEU A 24 -19.47 2.87 1.13
CA LEU A 24 -19.27 3.29 -0.26
C LEU A 24 -18.84 4.76 -0.29
N HIS A 25 -17.65 5.01 -0.81
CA HIS A 25 -17.12 6.35 -1.06
C HIS A 25 -17.16 6.61 -2.57
N LYS A 26 -18.16 7.34 -3.05
CA LYS A 26 -18.45 7.54 -4.48
C LYS A 26 -18.56 6.19 -5.23
N GLU A 27 -17.51 5.78 -5.94
CA GLU A 27 -17.49 4.52 -6.72
C GLU A 27 -16.75 3.38 -6.00
N LEU A 28 -16.06 3.64 -4.88
CA LEU A 28 -15.18 2.67 -4.22
C LEU A 28 -15.73 2.16 -2.90
N LEU A 29 -15.70 0.85 -2.71
CA LEU A 29 -16.01 0.23 -1.44
C LEU A 29 -14.79 0.25 -0.53
N ALA A 30 -15.05 0.53 0.76
CA ALA A 30 -14.08 0.45 1.82
C ALA A 30 -14.59 -0.39 2.97
N ILE A 31 -13.67 -1.04 3.68
CA ILE A 31 -13.89 -1.65 4.97
C ILE A 31 -13.30 -0.72 6.04
N ASN A 32 -14.15 -0.33 6.98
CA ASN A 32 -13.75 0.40 8.17
C ASN A 32 -13.66 -0.57 9.33
N ILE A 33 -12.55 -0.54 10.03
CA ILE A 33 -12.29 -1.35 11.22
C ILE A 33 -12.11 -0.41 12.39
N ARG A 34 -12.86 -0.67 13.47
CA ARG A 34 -12.78 0.09 14.71
C ARG A 34 -12.82 -0.84 15.89
N ASN A 35 -11.70 -1.04 16.56
CA ASN A 35 -11.58 -1.77 17.80
C ASN A 35 -11.30 -0.81 18.98
N ARG A 36 -10.96 -1.33 20.16
CA ARG A 36 -10.70 -0.49 21.35
C ARG A 36 -9.41 0.32 21.26
N ALA A 37 -8.46 -0.08 20.42
CA ALA A 37 -7.16 0.55 20.32
C ALA A 37 -7.02 1.53 19.15
N ALA A 38 -7.69 1.26 18.02
CA ALA A 38 -7.49 2.04 16.79
C ALA A 38 -8.70 1.99 15.85
N GLU A 39 -8.66 2.87 14.87
CA GLU A 39 -9.51 2.82 13.68
C GLU A 39 -8.68 2.86 12.40
N ALA A 40 -9.17 2.18 11.37
CA ALA A 40 -8.55 2.14 10.05
C ALA A 40 -9.60 2.03 8.94
N THR A 41 -9.29 2.61 7.79
CA THR A 41 -10.09 2.52 6.56
C THR A 41 -9.25 1.93 5.45
N ILE A 42 -9.71 0.83 4.86
CA ILE A 42 -9.04 0.14 3.77
C ILE A 42 -9.98 0.04 2.58
N PHE A 43 -9.58 0.57 1.42
CA PHE A 43 -10.33 0.43 0.18
C PHE A 43 -10.10 -0.95 -0.44
N LEU A 44 -11.15 -1.54 -1.02
CA LEU A 44 -11.01 -2.80 -1.75
C LEU A 44 -10.13 -2.62 -2.98
N GLN A 45 -10.23 -1.47 -3.65
CA GLN A 45 -9.33 -1.14 -4.74
C GLN A 45 -7.91 -0.92 -4.21
N GLY A 46 -6.99 -1.74 -4.68
CA GLY A 46 -5.58 -1.70 -4.30
C GLY A 46 -5.28 -2.28 -2.92
N ALA A 47 -6.26 -2.84 -2.19
CA ALA A 47 -6.16 -3.13 -0.76
C ALA A 47 -5.56 -1.94 0.00
N GLN A 48 -5.92 -0.71 -0.42
CA GLN A 48 -5.22 0.49 -0.01
C GLN A 48 -5.71 0.99 1.34
N LEU A 49 -4.86 0.89 2.36
CA LEU A 49 -5.09 1.55 3.64
C LEU A 49 -5.00 3.06 3.42
N SER A 50 -6.09 3.77 3.72
CA SER A 50 -6.23 5.22 3.52
C SER A 50 -6.20 6.01 4.81
N GLN A 51 -6.57 5.38 5.91
CA GLN A 51 -6.59 5.97 7.24
C GLN A 51 -6.14 4.94 8.27
N TYR A 52 -5.33 5.37 9.21
CA TYR A 52 -5.03 4.64 10.43
C TYR A 52 -4.78 5.65 11.55
N GLN A 53 -5.47 5.42 12.68
CA GLN A 53 -5.39 6.28 13.84
C GLN A 53 -5.53 5.46 15.13
N PRO A 54 -4.48 5.32 15.95
CA PRO A 54 -4.63 4.85 17.32
C PRO A 54 -5.51 5.81 18.11
N HIS A 55 -6.36 5.30 18.99
CA HIS A 55 -7.23 6.17 19.79
C HIS A 55 -6.38 7.07 20.69
N LYS A 56 -6.81 8.33 20.80
CA LYS A 56 -6.14 9.43 21.55
C LYS A 56 -4.83 9.95 20.89
N GLU A 57 -4.44 9.37 19.75
CA GLU A 57 -3.30 9.84 18.97
C GLU A 57 -3.77 10.61 17.72
N ARG A 58 -2.86 11.29 17.05
CA ARG A 58 -3.11 11.92 15.76
C ARG A 58 -3.18 10.86 14.66
N PRO A 59 -3.89 11.12 13.54
CA PRO A 59 -3.81 10.26 12.37
C PRO A 59 -2.35 10.04 11.94
N VAL A 60 -1.99 8.79 11.68
CA VAL A 60 -0.64 8.41 11.24
C VAL A 60 -0.51 8.51 9.74
N ILE A 61 -1.58 8.15 9.01
CA ILE A 61 -1.60 8.08 7.55
C ILE A 61 -2.39 9.26 6.99
N TRP A 62 -1.87 9.83 5.90
CA TRP A 62 -2.47 10.94 5.18
C TRP A 62 -3.07 10.47 3.86
N LEU A 63 -4.27 10.92 3.56
CA LEU A 63 -4.93 10.79 2.27
C LEU A 63 -5.26 12.19 1.73
N SER A 64 -5.07 12.41 0.43
CA SER A 64 -5.42 13.69 -0.20
C SER A 64 -6.91 13.98 -0.06
N PRO A 65 -7.31 15.17 0.36
CA PRO A 65 -8.71 15.58 0.37
C PRO A 65 -9.33 15.64 -1.03
N ASP A 66 -8.50 15.74 -2.07
CA ASP A 66 -8.92 15.84 -3.48
C ASP A 66 -9.01 14.47 -4.17
N CYS A 67 -9.11 13.36 -3.40
CA CYS A 67 -9.30 12.04 -4.00
C CYS A 67 -10.65 11.93 -4.72
N ASP A 68 -10.62 11.41 -5.95
CA ASP A 68 -11.82 11.24 -6.78
C ASP A 68 -12.68 10.04 -6.38
N TYR A 69 -12.10 9.03 -5.72
CA TYR A 69 -12.72 7.74 -5.39
C TYR A 69 -13.38 7.08 -6.59
N LYS A 70 -12.65 7.03 -7.70
CA LYS A 70 -13.11 6.52 -8.99
C LYS A 70 -12.49 5.17 -9.29
N VAL A 71 -13.29 4.24 -9.81
CA VAL A 71 -12.82 2.91 -10.23
C VAL A 71 -11.68 3.02 -11.25
N GLY A 72 -10.60 2.28 -11.03
CA GLY A 72 -9.42 2.26 -11.89
C GLY A 72 -8.45 3.44 -11.68
N SER A 73 -8.84 4.47 -10.91
CA SER A 73 -7.96 5.60 -10.56
C SER A 73 -7.32 5.35 -9.19
N PRO A 74 -5.98 5.31 -9.08
CA PRO A 74 -5.31 5.16 -7.79
C PRO A 74 -5.63 6.33 -6.85
N LEU A 75 -5.89 6.04 -5.59
CA LEU A 75 -6.04 7.05 -4.55
C LEU A 75 -4.68 7.70 -4.25
N ARG A 76 -4.68 9.03 -4.08
CA ARG A 76 -3.46 9.79 -3.74
C ARG A 76 -3.31 9.87 -2.22
N GLY A 77 -2.28 9.22 -1.69
CA GLY A 77 -2.04 9.10 -0.25
C GLY A 77 -2.31 7.69 0.26
N GLY A 78 -2.43 7.52 1.57
CA GLY A 78 -2.58 6.20 2.17
C GLY A 78 -1.32 5.35 2.10
N ILE A 79 -1.49 4.04 1.96
CA ILE A 79 -0.41 3.09 1.72
C ILE A 79 -0.75 2.26 0.46
N PRO A 80 -0.53 2.81 -0.75
CA PRO A 80 -0.69 2.03 -1.96
C PRO A 80 0.34 0.91 -2.09
N VAL A 81 -0.11 -0.25 -2.57
CA VAL A 81 0.76 -1.37 -2.96
C VAL A 81 1.30 -1.11 -4.35
N CYS A 82 2.60 -0.88 -4.47
CA CYS A 82 3.29 -0.74 -5.75
C CYS A 82 3.85 -2.10 -6.15
N TRP A 83 3.28 -2.72 -7.20
CA TRP A 83 3.66 -4.04 -7.71
C TRP A 83 3.18 -4.20 -9.17
N PRO A 84 3.89 -4.90 -10.07
CA PRO A 84 5.13 -5.64 -9.91
C PRO A 84 6.40 -4.83 -10.15
N TRP A 85 6.33 -3.50 -10.22
CA TRP A 85 7.47 -2.60 -10.20
C TRP A 85 7.18 -1.34 -9.39
N PHE A 86 8.22 -0.80 -8.78
CA PHE A 86 8.18 0.49 -8.11
C PHE A 86 8.75 1.59 -9.02
N GLY A 87 8.16 2.78 -8.99
CA GLY A 87 8.57 3.89 -9.86
C GLY A 87 8.22 3.66 -11.34
N GLY A 88 8.94 4.30 -12.23
CA GLY A 88 8.85 4.08 -13.67
C GLY A 88 9.42 2.72 -14.06
N LEU A 89 8.76 2.01 -14.99
CA LEU A 89 9.26 0.71 -15.45
C LEU A 89 10.67 0.83 -16.05
N ASP A 90 10.94 1.91 -16.77
CA ASP A 90 12.24 2.23 -17.40
C ASP A 90 13.38 2.46 -16.39
N LYS A 91 13.06 2.65 -15.11
CA LYS A 91 14.03 2.81 -14.02
C LYS A 91 14.29 1.52 -13.24
N ASN A 92 13.56 0.47 -13.57
CA ASN A 92 13.75 -0.85 -12.93
C ASN A 92 14.86 -1.65 -13.61
N PRO A 93 15.42 -2.69 -12.97
CA PRO A 93 16.37 -3.60 -13.59
C PRO A 93 15.85 -4.18 -14.91
N GLU A 94 16.76 -4.41 -15.86
CA GLU A 94 16.41 -4.94 -17.19
C GLU A 94 15.62 -6.24 -17.12
N SER A 95 15.92 -7.11 -16.16
CA SER A 95 15.19 -8.35 -15.91
C SER A 95 13.70 -8.16 -15.60
N ILE A 96 13.31 -7.01 -15.03
CA ILE A 96 11.89 -6.66 -14.80
C ILE A 96 11.30 -6.03 -16.06
N GLN A 97 12.04 -5.13 -16.70
CA GLN A 97 11.59 -4.47 -17.93
C GLN A 97 11.26 -5.47 -19.04
N GLN A 98 12.05 -6.55 -19.17
CA GLN A 98 11.85 -7.60 -20.18
C GLN A 98 10.63 -8.49 -19.89
N GLN A 99 10.17 -8.57 -18.65
CA GLN A 99 9.01 -9.36 -18.26
C GLN A 99 7.68 -8.62 -18.46
N ALA A 100 7.70 -7.30 -18.25
CA ALA A 100 6.50 -6.48 -18.41
C ALA A 100 6.25 -6.14 -19.88
N SER A 101 4.99 -5.88 -20.24
CA SER A 101 4.66 -5.41 -21.59
C SER A 101 5.29 -4.04 -21.86
N SER A 102 5.90 -3.88 -23.03
CA SER A 102 6.46 -2.61 -23.50
C SER A 102 5.41 -1.49 -23.67
N SER A 103 4.13 -1.86 -23.71
CA SER A 103 3.01 -0.89 -23.82
C SER A 103 2.66 -0.24 -22.49
N VAL A 104 3.16 -0.76 -21.36
CA VAL A 104 2.83 -0.25 -20.02
C VAL A 104 3.60 1.02 -19.73
N LYS A 105 2.87 2.12 -19.53
CA LYS A 105 3.43 3.42 -19.17
C LYS A 105 3.18 3.81 -17.70
N GLN A 106 2.45 2.98 -16.96
CA GLN A 106 2.09 3.29 -15.58
C GLN A 106 3.29 3.17 -14.66
N ALA A 107 3.55 4.21 -13.87
CA ALA A 107 4.47 4.10 -12.74
C ALA A 107 3.83 3.31 -11.59
N HIS A 108 4.65 2.62 -10.81
CA HIS A 108 4.26 1.88 -9.60
C HIS A 108 3.38 0.65 -9.85
N GLY A 109 3.54 0.00 -11.00
CA GLY A 109 2.74 -1.17 -11.35
C GLY A 109 1.25 -0.84 -11.54
N PHE A 110 0.40 -1.85 -11.44
CA PHE A 110 -1.03 -1.70 -11.78
C PHE A 110 -1.99 -2.23 -10.70
N VAL A 111 -1.52 -3.00 -9.72
CA VAL A 111 -2.41 -3.68 -8.75
C VAL A 111 -3.14 -2.72 -7.81
N ARG A 112 -2.63 -1.51 -7.64
CA ARG A 112 -3.27 -0.45 -6.85
C ARG A 112 -4.56 0.10 -7.48
N ALA A 113 -4.80 -0.20 -8.77
CA ALA A 113 -6.03 0.18 -9.47
C ALA A 113 -7.02 -0.97 -9.59
N LEU A 114 -6.63 -2.18 -9.17
CA LEU A 114 -7.47 -3.38 -9.19
C LEU A 114 -8.17 -3.57 -7.86
N GLU A 115 -9.33 -4.20 -7.90
CA GLU A 115 -10.07 -4.54 -6.70
C GLU A 115 -9.58 -5.87 -6.13
N TRP A 116 -9.35 -5.90 -4.82
CA TRP A 116 -8.92 -7.06 -4.06
C TRP A 116 -10.09 -7.66 -3.30
N ASP A 117 -10.08 -8.96 -3.13
CA ASP A 117 -11.06 -9.67 -2.31
C ASP A 117 -10.67 -9.63 -0.84
N ILE A 118 -11.68 -9.58 0.05
CA ILE A 118 -11.48 -9.76 1.47
C ILE A 118 -11.51 -11.27 1.73
N ASP A 119 -10.40 -11.86 2.15
CA ASP A 119 -10.34 -13.28 2.52
C ASP A 119 -11.04 -13.51 3.86
N PHE A 120 -10.69 -12.73 4.87
CA PHE A 120 -11.33 -12.73 6.19
C PHE A 120 -11.11 -11.44 6.97
N VAL A 121 -11.94 -11.25 7.98
CA VAL A 121 -11.70 -10.31 9.09
C VAL A 121 -11.86 -11.11 10.37
N LYS A 122 -10.97 -10.88 11.34
CA LYS A 122 -10.99 -11.61 12.61
C LYS A 122 -10.58 -10.68 13.75
N ALA A 123 -11.43 -10.54 14.76
CA ALA A 123 -11.03 -9.98 16.04
C ALA A 123 -10.06 -10.95 16.74
N ILE A 124 -8.82 -10.53 16.92
CA ILE A 124 -7.79 -11.28 17.66
C ILE A 124 -7.99 -11.07 19.16
N SER A 125 -8.31 -9.83 19.53
CA SER A 125 -8.68 -9.42 20.88
C SER A 125 -9.61 -8.21 20.79
N LEU A 126 -10.01 -7.65 21.93
CA LEU A 126 -10.76 -6.40 21.96
C LEU A 126 -9.95 -5.18 21.43
N ASP A 127 -8.65 -5.30 21.42
CA ASP A 127 -7.71 -4.23 21.06
C ASP A 127 -7.03 -4.47 19.70
N GLU A 128 -7.28 -5.63 19.05
CA GLU A 128 -6.57 -6.00 17.82
C GLU A 128 -7.46 -6.76 16.86
N THR A 129 -7.48 -6.34 15.61
CA THR A 129 -8.25 -6.93 14.50
C THR A 129 -7.33 -7.26 13.34
N GLU A 130 -7.43 -8.46 12.79
CA GLU A 130 -6.73 -8.90 11.60
C GLU A 130 -7.67 -8.85 10.39
N LEU A 131 -7.20 -8.24 9.29
CA LEU A 131 -7.84 -8.26 7.98
C LEU A 131 -6.86 -8.87 6.99
N GLN A 132 -7.30 -9.84 6.19
CA GLN A 132 -6.54 -10.33 5.04
C GLN A 132 -7.30 -10.06 3.76
N MET A 133 -6.59 -9.53 2.79
CA MET A 133 -7.08 -9.30 1.43
C MET A 133 -6.16 -9.98 0.42
N SER A 134 -6.72 -10.44 -0.69
CA SER A 134 -5.92 -11.05 -1.75
C SER A 134 -6.37 -10.64 -3.14
N LEU A 135 -5.43 -10.74 -4.09
CA LEU A 135 -5.65 -10.54 -5.51
C LEU A 135 -5.01 -11.70 -6.27
N THR A 136 -5.83 -12.46 -6.98
CA THR A 136 -5.33 -13.50 -7.89
C THR A 136 -5.24 -12.91 -9.30
N LEU A 137 -4.08 -13.05 -9.91
CA LEU A 137 -3.80 -12.61 -11.26
C LEU A 137 -3.51 -13.83 -12.13
N ASP A 138 -4.28 -13.99 -13.19
CA ASP A 138 -3.92 -14.86 -14.29
C ASP A 138 -2.90 -14.15 -15.19
N ALA A 139 -2.07 -14.93 -15.90
CA ALA A 139 -1.16 -14.40 -16.91
C ALA A 139 -1.94 -13.57 -17.93
N ASN A 140 -1.48 -12.36 -18.20
CA ASN A 140 -2.14 -11.41 -19.10
C ASN A 140 -1.10 -10.56 -19.86
N ASP A 141 -1.57 -9.71 -20.77
CA ASP A 141 -0.69 -8.89 -21.61
C ASP A 141 0.14 -7.86 -20.84
N LEU A 142 -0.27 -7.47 -19.65
CA LEU A 142 0.50 -6.53 -18.80
C LEU A 142 1.57 -7.25 -18.00
N TRP A 143 1.25 -8.47 -17.52
CA TRP A 143 2.09 -9.30 -16.69
C TRP A 143 1.87 -10.76 -17.03
N PRO A 144 2.81 -11.41 -17.73
CA PRO A 144 2.62 -12.74 -18.32
C PRO A 144 2.85 -13.90 -17.35
N PHE A 145 2.57 -13.71 -16.07
CA PHE A 145 2.74 -14.72 -15.01
C PHE A 145 1.50 -14.78 -14.13
N ALA A 146 1.07 -16.01 -13.82
CA ALA A 146 0.04 -16.25 -12.82
C ALA A 146 0.61 -16.12 -11.41
N CYS A 147 -0.06 -15.36 -10.55
CA CYS A 147 0.37 -15.18 -9.16
C CYS A 147 -0.81 -14.84 -8.24
N LYS A 148 -0.59 -14.99 -6.95
CA LYS A 148 -1.49 -14.48 -5.91
C LYS A 148 -0.73 -13.49 -5.02
N LEU A 149 -1.32 -12.33 -4.83
CA LEU A 149 -0.88 -11.31 -3.88
C LEU A 149 -1.75 -11.41 -2.64
N VAL A 150 -1.14 -11.32 -1.48
CA VAL A 150 -1.85 -11.30 -0.19
C VAL A 150 -1.34 -10.11 0.62
N LEU A 151 -2.25 -9.32 1.16
CA LEU A 151 -1.92 -8.26 2.09
C LEU A 151 -2.71 -8.46 3.38
N LYS A 152 -1.97 -8.67 4.47
CA LYS A 152 -2.50 -8.82 5.80
C LYS A 152 -2.24 -7.57 6.63
N PHE A 153 -3.28 -7.12 7.30
CA PHE A 153 -3.27 -5.99 8.22
C PHE A 153 -3.52 -6.50 9.62
N THR A 154 -2.68 -6.13 10.58
CA THR A 154 -2.97 -6.25 12.00
C THR A 154 -3.16 -4.85 12.55
N ILE A 155 -4.38 -4.54 12.98
CA ILE A 155 -4.83 -3.20 13.37
C ILE A 155 -5.08 -3.19 14.86
N GLY A 156 -4.26 -2.44 15.59
CA GLY A 156 -4.30 -2.25 17.03
C GLY A 156 -3.63 -0.94 17.42
N ALA A 157 -3.04 -0.86 18.61
CA ALA A 157 -2.22 0.28 19.01
C ALA A 157 -1.01 0.48 18.08
N GLN A 158 -0.59 -0.60 17.42
CA GLN A 158 0.36 -0.60 16.31
C GLN A 158 -0.33 -1.10 15.06
N LEU A 159 0.18 -0.68 13.89
CA LEU A 159 -0.23 -1.16 12.59
C LEU A 159 0.87 -2.02 12.00
N THR A 160 0.53 -3.27 11.66
CA THR A 160 1.44 -4.16 10.92
C THR A 160 0.83 -4.50 9.57
N LEU A 161 1.62 -4.39 8.51
CA LEU A 161 1.29 -4.84 7.17
C LEU A 161 2.27 -5.95 6.76
N CYS A 162 1.74 -7.08 6.30
CA CYS A 162 2.53 -8.16 5.72
C CYS A 162 2.07 -8.36 4.28
N PHE A 163 2.97 -8.13 3.32
CA PHE A 163 2.71 -8.31 1.89
C PHE A 163 3.43 -9.55 1.40
N GLU A 164 2.67 -10.47 0.82
CA GLU A 164 3.15 -11.75 0.31
C GLU A 164 2.86 -11.86 -1.17
N VAL A 165 3.81 -12.44 -1.92
CA VAL A 165 3.68 -12.74 -3.34
C VAL A 165 3.89 -14.23 -3.54
N GLN A 166 2.85 -14.92 -4.00
CA GLN A 166 2.89 -16.33 -4.33
C GLN A 166 2.96 -16.49 -5.85
N ASN A 167 4.04 -17.13 -6.33
CA ASN A 167 4.15 -17.50 -7.73
C ASN A 167 3.31 -18.76 -8.00
N ASN A 168 2.26 -18.62 -8.81
CA ASN A 168 1.38 -19.70 -9.23
C ASN A 168 1.67 -20.15 -10.68
N ASP A 169 2.72 -19.57 -11.30
CA ASP A 169 3.19 -19.95 -12.64
C ASP A 169 4.23 -21.05 -12.60
N SER A 170 4.42 -21.72 -13.71
CA SER A 170 5.51 -22.69 -13.91
C SER A 170 6.88 -22.02 -14.11
N LYS A 171 6.90 -20.72 -14.40
CA LYS A 171 8.11 -19.92 -14.64
C LYS A 171 8.41 -19.02 -13.46
N ALA A 172 9.69 -18.86 -13.16
CA ALA A 172 10.13 -17.85 -12.21
C ALA A 172 9.95 -16.43 -12.80
N PHE A 173 9.64 -15.48 -11.94
CA PHE A 173 9.63 -14.06 -12.28
C PHE A 173 10.34 -13.22 -11.22
N VAL A 174 10.77 -12.05 -11.60
CA VAL A 174 11.36 -11.05 -10.70
C VAL A 174 10.47 -9.82 -10.66
N PHE A 175 10.45 -9.15 -9.53
CA PHE A 175 9.66 -7.93 -9.32
C PHE A 175 10.37 -6.97 -8.37
N THR A 176 9.98 -5.71 -8.39
CA THR A 176 10.20 -4.77 -7.30
C THR A 176 8.86 -4.37 -6.70
N SER A 177 8.85 -4.07 -5.42
CA SER A 177 7.62 -3.66 -4.74
C SER A 177 7.89 -2.60 -3.69
N ALA A 178 6.84 -1.86 -3.34
CA ALA A 178 6.86 -0.96 -2.19
C ALA A 178 5.47 -0.87 -1.56
N LEU A 179 5.43 -0.71 -0.25
CA LEU A 179 4.31 -0.16 0.49
C LEU A 179 4.57 1.35 0.62
N HIS A 180 4.01 2.12 -0.31
CA HIS A 180 4.32 3.55 -0.46
C HIS A 180 3.55 4.39 0.56
N SER A 181 4.06 4.47 1.79
CA SER A 181 3.36 5.09 2.92
C SER A 181 3.42 6.61 2.89
N TYR A 182 2.26 7.26 2.95
CA TYR A 182 2.12 8.71 3.12
C TYR A 182 1.81 9.02 4.58
N PHE A 183 2.79 9.54 5.30
CA PHE A 183 2.61 9.89 6.71
C PHE A 183 1.94 11.26 6.88
N SER A 184 1.02 11.34 7.83
CA SER A 184 0.41 12.60 8.25
C SER A 184 1.40 13.37 9.11
N ILE A 185 1.72 14.59 8.71
CA ILE A 185 2.64 15.47 9.43
C ILE A 185 1.95 16.82 9.71
N GLY A 186 2.34 17.47 10.79
CA GLY A 186 1.77 18.78 11.16
C GLY A 186 2.37 19.92 10.34
N ASP A 187 3.70 20.02 10.36
CA ASP A 187 4.45 21.08 9.68
C ASP A 187 5.72 20.47 9.07
N ILE A 188 5.82 20.54 7.75
CA ILE A 188 6.96 20.00 7.00
C ILE A 188 8.29 20.64 7.42
N THR A 189 8.28 21.92 7.78
CA THR A 189 9.49 22.67 8.18
C THR A 189 10.01 22.25 9.56
N GLN A 190 9.16 21.61 10.37
CA GLN A 190 9.51 21.08 11.69
C GLN A 190 9.75 19.57 11.67
N THR A 191 9.54 18.94 10.52
CA THR A 191 9.67 17.49 10.38
C THR A 191 11.13 17.09 10.22
N LYS A 192 11.54 16.05 10.94
CA LYS A 192 12.86 15.43 10.84
C LYS A 192 12.73 13.93 10.64
N ILE A 193 13.64 13.36 9.85
CA ILE A 193 13.80 11.92 9.70
C ILE A 193 15.17 11.56 10.30
N SER A 194 15.17 10.77 11.35
CA SER A 194 16.37 10.36 12.10
C SER A 194 16.69 8.88 11.85
N GLY A 195 17.91 8.46 12.21
CA GLY A 195 18.36 7.06 12.16
C GLY A 195 19.03 6.68 10.84
N LEU A 196 19.24 7.63 9.92
CA LEU A 196 19.88 7.40 8.62
C LEU A 196 21.30 8.01 8.53
N ASP A 197 21.82 8.57 9.61
CA ASP A 197 23.19 9.12 9.65
C ASP A 197 24.23 8.07 9.25
N GLY A 198 25.16 8.45 8.38
CA GLY A 198 26.19 7.56 7.84
C GLY A 198 25.71 6.54 6.78
N LYS A 199 24.40 6.44 6.51
CA LYS A 199 23.88 5.53 5.49
C LYS A 199 24.08 6.08 4.08
N SER A 200 24.40 5.21 3.14
CA SER A 200 24.44 5.56 1.73
C SER A 200 23.02 5.67 1.16
N PHE A 201 22.84 6.62 0.26
CA PHE A 201 21.59 6.77 -0.49
C PHE A 201 21.84 7.14 -1.94
N ILE A 202 20.90 6.77 -2.79
CA ILE A 202 20.80 7.22 -4.18
C ILE A 202 19.88 8.44 -4.19
N ASP A 203 20.31 9.55 -4.80
CA ASP A 203 19.49 10.77 -4.94
C ASP A 203 18.91 10.83 -6.36
N ALA A 204 17.59 10.65 -6.47
CA ALA A 204 16.88 10.65 -7.75
C ALA A 204 16.83 12.05 -8.40
N LEU A 205 17.02 13.12 -7.61
CA LEU A 205 17.06 14.50 -8.10
C LEU A 205 18.47 14.93 -8.56
N HIS A 206 19.50 14.12 -8.29
CA HIS A 206 20.89 14.38 -8.65
C HIS A 206 21.46 13.25 -9.52
N ASP A 207 20.83 13.00 -10.66
CA ASP A 207 21.27 12.04 -11.67
C ASP A 207 21.53 10.62 -11.11
N TRP A 208 20.77 10.20 -10.09
CA TRP A 208 20.89 8.89 -9.44
C TRP A 208 22.28 8.62 -8.85
N GLN A 209 23.00 9.68 -8.45
CA GLN A 209 24.30 9.56 -7.81
C GLN A 209 24.16 9.07 -6.36
N ILE A 210 25.23 8.43 -5.88
CA ILE A 210 25.30 7.89 -4.51
C ILE A 210 25.96 8.92 -3.60
N PHE A 211 25.32 9.19 -2.47
CA PHE A 211 25.80 10.07 -1.41
C PHE A 211 25.77 9.36 -0.06
N THR A 212 26.35 9.99 0.96
CA THR A 212 26.27 9.55 2.36
C THR A 212 25.51 10.59 3.17
N GLN A 213 24.51 10.14 3.93
CA GLN A 213 23.72 10.99 4.82
C GLN A 213 24.59 11.53 5.96
N GLN A 214 24.44 12.80 6.25
CA GLN A 214 25.07 13.47 7.39
C GLN A 214 23.95 13.97 8.33
N GLY A 215 23.89 13.45 9.54
CA GLY A 215 22.88 13.82 10.54
C GLY A 215 21.44 13.47 10.15
N ASP A 216 20.48 14.12 10.81
CA ASP A 216 19.05 14.01 10.52
C ASP A 216 18.70 14.66 9.18
N ILE A 217 17.67 14.13 8.50
CA ILE A 217 17.10 14.75 7.30
C ILE A 217 16.09 15.81 7.78
N THR A 218 16.31 17.05 7.37
CA THR A 218 15.34 18.16 7.47
C THR A 218 14.81 18.47 6.07
N ILE A 219 13.55 18.85 5.97
CA ILE A 219 12.88 19.05 4.67
C ILE A 219 12.75 20.54 4.41
N ASP A 220 13.74 21.11 3.75
CA ASP A 220 13.80 22.51 3.31
C ASP A 220 13.60 22.67 1.79
N ARG A 221 13.58 21.55 1.07
CA ARG A 221 13.41 21.44 -0.38
C ARG A 221 12.84 20.08 -0.75
N GLU A 222 12.58 19.85 -2.02
CA GLU A 222 12.23 18.52 -2.53
C GLU A 222 13.35 17.52 -2.27
N ILE A 223 13.00 16.33 -1.78
CA ILE A 223 13.90 15.22 -1.46
C ILE A 223 13.33 13.97 -2.07
N ASP A 224 14.12 13.26 -2.88
CA ASP A 224 13.79 11.95 -3.44
C ASP A 224 15.01 11.04 -3.31
N ARG A 225 15.06 10.19 -2.30
CA ARG A 225 16.22 9.40 -1.90
C ARG A 225 15.87 7.95 -1.63
N ILE A 226 16.74 7.07 -2.07
CA ILE A 226 16.65 5.63 -1.81
C ILE A 226 17.81 5.22 -0.91
N TYR A 227 17.49 4.81 0.32
CA TYR A 227 18.47 4.32 1.29
C TYR A 227 18.56 2.80 1.22
N GLU A 228 19.77 2.27 1.10
CA GLU A 228 20.00 0.85 1.27
C GLU A 228 20.12 0.53 2.77
N ILE A 229 19.10 -0.12 3.31
CA ILE A 229 19.10 -0.59 4.69
C ILE A 229 19.30 -2.10 4.63
N LYS A 230 20.48 -2.56 5.04
CA LYS A 230 20.69 -3.99 5.29
C LYS A 230 19.95 -4.33 6.56
N GLY A 231 18.95 -5.20 6.47
CA GLY A 231 18.28 -5.73 7.64
C GLY A 231 19.32 -6.39 8.56
N GLU A 232 19.27 -6.10 9.85
CA GLU A 232 19.82 -7.00 10.85
C GLU A 232 18.83 -8.16 10.89
N ASP A 233 19.28 -9.36 10.49
CA ASP A 233 18.53 -10.60 10.56
C ASP A 233 18.25 -11.00 12.02
#